data_2c44711605b762b5fe15b48a626e3b31
#
_entry.id   2c44711605b762b5fe15b48a626e3b31
#
_cell.length_a   1.000
_cell.length_b   1.000
_cell.length_c   1.000
_cell.angle_alpha   90.00
_cell.angle_beta   90.00
_cell.angle_gamma   90.00
#
_symmetry.space_group_name_H-M   'P 1'
#
loop_
_entity.id
_entity.type
_entity.pdbx_description
1 polymer ?
#
loop_
_entity_poly.entity_id
_entity_poly.type
_entity_poly.pdbx_seq_one_letter_code
_entity_poly.pdbx_strand_id
1 'polypeptide(L)'
;MTDERILARLRQGTPLYGEIPASEPRLRAWVGIYPFKGTPHGPRPGNADVLPWRYRVRKFEVDRKWIEGQFDVHEEELERQEDVVMGSEAQLLERLRRWPGLALSDRPGDYPI
;
A
#
# COMPACT_ATOMS: atom_id res chain seq x y z
N MET A 1 9.81 -11.08 2.85
CA MET A 1 9.19 -10.90 4.18
C MET A 1 8.07 -11.91 4.34
N THR A 2 8.00 -12.58 5.47
CA THR A 2 6.92 -13.53 5.74
C THR A 2 5.62 -12.80 6.10
N ASP A 3 4.48 -13.50 5.98
CA ASP A 3 3.19 -12.94 6.36
C ASP A 3 3.17 -12.43 7.80
N GLU A 4 3.77 -13.18 8.72
CA GLU A 4 3.86 -12.78 10.13
C GLU A 4 4.63 -11.49 10.32
N ARG A 5 5.73 -11.30 9.60
CA ARG A 5 6.50 -10.05 9.65
C ARG A 5 5.74 -8.88 9.07
N ILE A 6 5.02 -9.11 7.98
CA ILE A 6 4.17 -8.10 7.38
C ILE A 6 3.14 -7.63 8.40
N LEU A 7 2.40 -8.57 9.00
CA LEU A 7 1.38 -8.25 9.97
C LEU A 7 1.95 -7.59 11.22
N ALA A 8 3.10 -8.04 11.70
CA ALA A 8 3.75 -7.44 12.87
C ALA A 8 4.10 -5.97 12.63
N ARG A 9 4.63 -5.63 11.45
CA ARG A 9 4.93 -4.25 11.09
C ARG A 9 3.68 -3.40 10.99
N LEU A 10 2.65 -3.91 10.34
CA LEU A 10 1.39 -3.21 10.18
C LEU A 10 0.69 -2.96 11.52
N ARG A 11 0.77 -3.91 12.45
CA ARG A 11 0.23 -3.75 13.81
C ARG A 11 0.95 -2.69 14.63
N GLN A 12 2.15 -2.32 14.23
CA GLN A 12 2.90 -1.19 14.81
C GLN A 12 2.52 0.15 14.20
N GLY A 13 1.62 0.15 13.21
CA GLY A 13 1.24 1.36 12.51
C GLY A 13 2.18 1.75 11.38
N THR A 14 3.10 0.87 11.00
CA THR A 14 4.10 1.14 9.97
C THR A 14 3.55 0.80 8.58
N PRO A 15 3.43 1.78 7.66
CA PRO A 15 3.08 1.47 6.27
C PRO A 15 4.16 0.65 5.58
N LEU A 16 3.73 -0.18 4.63
CA LEU A 16 4.65 -0.98 3.81
C LEU A 16 4.40 -0.73 2.34
N TYR A 17 5.47 -0.78 1.55
CA TYR A 17 5.43 -0.47 0.12
C TYR A 17 6.20 -1.53 -0.67
N GLY A 18 5.78 -1.76 -1.90
CA GLY A 18 6.50 -2.66 -2.80
C GLY A 18 6.19 -2.37 -4.26
N GLU A 19 7.15 -2.67 -5.12
CA GLU A 19 6.96 -2.59 -6.56
C GLU A 19 6.37 -3.90 -7.08
N ILE A 20 5.43 -3.79 -8.02
CA ILE A 20 4.78 -4.95 -8.66
C ILE A 20 4.96 -4.84 -10.17
N PRO A 21 4.75 -5.94 -10.92
CA PRO A 21 4.80 -5.88 -12.38
C PRO A 21 3.77 -4.89 -12.92
N ALA A 22 4.21 -4.03 -13.83
CA ALA A 22 3.34 -3.08 -14.48
C ALA A 22 2.56 -3.74 -15.63
N SER A 23 1.45 -3.13 -16.01
CA SER A 23 0.61 -3.64 -17.10
C SER A 23 1.20 -3.37 -18.49
N GLU A 24 2.09 -2.39 -18.61
CA GLU A 24 2.73 -1.99 -19.89
C GLU A 24 4.20 -1.67 -19.65
N PRO A 25 5.06 -1.85 -20.69
CA PRO A 25 6.51 -1.58 -20.53
C PRO A 25 6.87 -0.14 -20.20
N ARG A 26 6.04 0.83 -20.58
CA ARG A 26 6.27 2.24 -20.28
C ARG A 26 5.97 2.62 -18.83
N LEU A 27 5.32 1.72 -18.08
CA LEU A 27 4.87 1.99 -16.73
C LEU A 27 5.70 1.22 -15.70
N ARG A 28 5.74 1.77 -14.49
CA ARG A 28 6.12 1.07 -13.27
C ARG A 28 4.94 1.09 -12.33
N ALA A 29 4.80 0.05 -11.52
CA ALA A 29 3.64 -0.11 -10.64
C ALA A 29 4.07 -0.38 -9.20
N TRP A 30 3.30 0.14 -8.26
CA TRP A 30 3.53 -0.06 -6.83
C TRP A 30 2.25 -0.33 -6.09
N VAL A 31 2.41 -0.96 -4.93
CA VAL A 31 1.35 -1.12 -3.95
C VAL A 31 1.83 -0.56 -2.61
N GLY A 32 0.97 0.16 -1.93
CA GLY A 32 1.19 0.64 -0.57
C GLY A 32 0.10 0.10 0.36
N ILE A 33 0.50 -0.29 1.56
CA ILE A 33 -0.42 -0.77 2.59
C ILE A 33 -0.33 0.20 3.77
N TYR A 34 -1.46 0.82 4.11
CA TYR A 34 -1.54 1.83 5.16
C TYR A 34 -2.45 1.32 6.28
N PRO A 35 -1.85 0.88 7.41
CA PRO A 35 -2.66 0.42 8.54
C PRO A 35 -3.29 1.60 9.27
N PHE A 36 -4.53 1.40 9.71
CA PHE A 36 -5.23 2.38 10.53
C PHE A 36 -6.23 1.69 11.44
N LYS A 37 -6.67 2.38 12.48
CA LYS A 37 -7.72 1.91 13.36
C LYS A 37 -8.97 2.74 13.17
N GLY A 38 -10.11 2.08 13.15
CA GLY A 38 -11.40 2.76 13.07
C GLY A 38 -11.99 2.80 11.69
N THR A 39 -12.66 3.93 11.38
CA THR A 39 -13.32 4.15 10.09
C THR A 39 -12.38 4.90 9.14
N PRO A 40 -12.68 4.94 7.83
CA PRO A 40 -11.90 5.76 6.89
C PRO A 40 -11.85 7.25 7.24
N HIS A 41 -12.75 7.70 8.10
CA HIS A 41 -12.82 9.09 8.58
C HIS A 41 -12.04 9.32 9.87
N GLY A 42 -11.29 8.31 10.34
CA GLY A 42 -10.48 8.38 11.55
C GLY A 42 -11.12 7.67 12.75
N PRO A 43 -10.38 7.56 13.86
CA PRO A 43 -10.88 6.90 15.05
C PRO A 43 -11.98 7.72 15.74
N ARG A 44 -12.95 7.03 16.33
CA ARG A 44 -13.97 7.70 17.14
C ARG A 44 -13.36 8.10 18.48
N PRO A 45 -13.69 9.30 19.01
CA PRO A 45 -13.22 9.71 20.33
C PRO A 45 -13.62 8.68 21.41
N GLY A 46 -12.68 8.34 22.27
CA GLY A 46 -12.90 7.43 23.39
C GLY A 46 -12.83 5.94 23.06
N ASN A 47 -12.80 5.56 21.77
CA ASN A 47 -12.82 4.15 21.35
C ASN A 47 -11.65 3.77 20.43
N ALA A 48 -10.73 4.67 20.15
CA ALA A 48 -9.65 4.44 19.20
C ALA A 48 -8.79 3.22 19.53
N ASP A 49 -8.53 2.98 20.82
CA ASP A 49 -7.64 1.90 21.26
C ASP A 49 -8.28 0.51 21.20
N VAL A 50 -9.61 0.44 21.11
CA VAL A 50 -10.34 -0.83 21.06
C VAL A 50 -10.82 -1.18 19.66
N LEU A 51 -10.61 -0.29 18.68
CA LEU A 51 -11.00 -0.55 17.30
C LEU A 51 -9.99 -1.51 16.64
N PRO A 52 -10.48 -2.46 15.82
CA PRO A 52 -9.59 -3.37 15.13
C PRO A 52 -8.76 -2.65 14.08
N TRP A 53 -7.58 -3.20 13.77
CA TRP A 53 -6.78 -2.72 12.66
C TRP A 53 -7.52 -2.97 11.33
N ARG A 54 -7.45 -1.96 10.46
CA ARG A 54 -7.87 -2.04 9.06
C ARG A 54 -6.70 -1.62 8.19
N TYR A 55 -6.79 -1.98 6.90
CA TYR A 55 -5.66 -1.81 5.99
C TYR A 55 -6.15 -1.20 4.69
N ARG A 56 -5.66 -0.01 4.39
CA ARG A 56 -5.89 0.61 3.09
C ARG A 56 -4.83 0.10 2.14
N VAL A 57 -5.24 -0.59 1.08
CA VAL A 57 -4.34 -1.08 0.03
C VAL A 57 -4.51 -0.18 -1.18
N ARG A 58 -3.44 0.51 -1.53
CA ARG A 58 -3.42 1.42 -2.66
C ARG A 58 -2.46 0.88 -3.71
N LYS A 59 -2.96 0.68 -4.93
CA LYS A 59 -2.17 0.26 -6.09
C LYS A 59 -2.28 1.33 -7.16
N PHE A 60 -1.17 1.62 -7.84
CA PHE A 60 -1.15 2.54 -8.97
C PHE A 60 0.02 2.22 -9.89
N GLU A 61 -0.05 2.78 -11.11
CA GLU A 61 1.04 2.73 -12.07
C GLU A 61 1.38 4.15 -12.50
N VAL A 62 2.63 4.36 -12.89
CA VAL A 62 3.10 5.67 -13.32
C VAL A 62 4.11 5.49 -14.47
N ASP A 63 4.14 6.43 -15.40
CA ASP A 63 5.08 6.41 -16.51
C ASP A 63 6.52 6.49 -15.99
N ARG A 64 7.38 5.62 -16.52
CA ARG A 64 8.79 5.53 -16.12
C ARG A 64 9.53 6.87 -16.21
N LYS A 65 9.16 7.72 -17.17
CA LYS A 65 9.81 9.00 -17.38
C LYS A 65 9.76 9.90 -16.14
N TRP A 66 8.67 9.81 -15.35
CA TRP A 66 8.53 10.61 -14.13
C TRP A 66 9.48 10.15 -13.04
N ILE A 67 9.71 8.83 -12.95
CA ILE A 67 10.61 8.24 -11.95
C ILE A 67 12.07 8.41 -12.37
N GLU A 68 12.39 8.03 -13.60
CA GLU A 68 13.77 8.06 -14.12
C GLU A 68 14.30 9.49 -14.26
N GLY A 69 13.42 10.45 -14.55
CA GLY A 69 13.76 11.85 -14.61
C GLY A 69 13.79 12.55 -13.26
N GLN A 70 13.45 11.85 -12.18
CA GLN A 70 13.39 12.39 -10.81
C GLN A 70 12.44 13.60 -10.68
N PHE A 71 11.34 13.57 -11.44
CA PHE A 71 10.30 14.58 -11.33
C PHE A 71 9.37 14.29 -10.15
N ASP A 72 8.79 15.34 -9.57
CA ASP A 72 7.73 15.18 -8.60
C ASP A 72 6.49 14.58 -9.28
N VAL A 73 5.95 13.52 -8.67
CA VAL A 73 4.76 12.85 -9.20
C VAL A 73 3.53 13.35 -8.46
N HIS A 74 2.55 13.84 -9.22
CA HIS A 74 1.25 14.27 -8.70
C HIS A 74 0.20 13.21 -8.93
N GLU A 75 -0.91 13.28 -8.18
CA GLU A 75 -2.02 12.33 -8.30
C GLU A 75 -2.52 12.16 -9.75
N GLU A 76 -2.51 13.23 -10.52
CA GLU A 76 -2.99 13.24 -11.90
C GLU A 76 -2.10 12.46 -12.87
N GLU A 77 -0.85 12.19 -12.52
CA GLU A 77 0.05 11.34 -13.32
C GLU A 77 -0.10 9.85 -13.00
N LEU A 78 -0.84 9.52 -11.95
CA LEU A 78 -1.07 8.13 -11.57
C LEU A 78 -2.12 7.49 -12.47
N GLU A 79 -1.80 6.29 -12.96
CA GLU A 79 -2.67 5.52 -13.83
C GLU A 79 -3.14 4.26 -13.12
N ARG A 80 -4.29 3.72 -13.55
CA ARG A 80 -4.82 2.42 -13.07
C ARG A 80 -4.86 2.31 -11.56
N GLN A 81 -5.32 3.36 -10.92
CA GLN A 81 -5.40 3.44 -9.47
C GLN A 81 -6.46 2.49 -8.91
N GLU A 82 -6.08 1.74 -7.88
CA GLU A 82 -7.01 0.98 -7.05
C GLU A 82 -6.76 1.40 -5.60
N ASP A 83 -7.84 1.58 -4.84
CA ASP A 83 -7.77 2.00 -3.46
C ASP A 83 -8.90 1.30 -2.72
N VAL A 84 -8.54 0.30 -1.92
CA VAL A 84 -9.52 -0.53 -1.21
C VAL A 84 -9.13 -0.67 0.26
N VAL A 85 -10.14 -0.81 1.11
CA VAL A 85 -9.94 -1.03 2.54
C VAL A 85 -10.24 -2.47 2.87
N MET A 86 -9.25 -3.14 3.46
CA MET A 86 -9.39 -4.50 3.98
C MET A 86 -9.79 -4.41 5.45
N GLY A 87 -10.90 -5.05 5.81
CA GLY A 87 -11.41 -5.02 7.18
C GLY A 87 -10.77 -6.01 8.12
N SER A 88 -9.90 -6.91 7.63
CA SER A 88 -9.23 -7.91 8.45
C SER A 88 -7.89 -8.29 7.86
N GLU A 89 -7.04 -8.91 8.70
CA GLU A 89 -5.75 -9.43 8.25
C GLU A 89 -5.91 -10.54 7.21
N ALA A 90 -6.93 -11.38 7.36
CA ALA A 90 -7.20 -12.45 6.41
C ALA A 90 -7.53 -11.89 5.03
N GLN A 91 -8.36 -10.85 4.96
CA GLN A 91 -8.66 -10.17 3.69
C GLN A 91 -7.42 -9.52 3.08
N LEU A 92 -6.58 -8.90 3.90
CA LEU A 92 -5.33 -8.31 3.44
C LEU A 92 -4.42 -9.36 2.81
N LEU A 93 -4.18 -10.47 3.50
CA LEU A 93 -3.31 -11.54 3.00
C LEU A 93 -3.84 -12.14 1.71
N GLU A 94 -5.16 -12.32 1.62
CA GLU A 94 -5.79 -12.78 0.38
C GLU A 94 -5.56 -11.80 -0.77
N ARG A 95 -5.65 -10.50 -0.50
CA ARG A 95 -5.39 -9.47 -1.51
C ARG A 95 -3.95 -9.50 -1.98
N LEU A 96 -2.99 -9.69 -1.08
CA LEU A 96 -1.57 -9.72 -1.40
C LEU A 96 -1.18 -10.92 -2.28
N ARG A 97 -1.97 -11.98 -2.28
CA ARG A 97 -1.74 -13.14 -3.15
C ARG A 97 -1.86 -12.83 -4.63
N ARG A 98 -2.45 -11.70 -4.99
CA ARG A 98 -2.48 -11.22 -6.38
C ARG A 98 -1.10 -10.90 -6.92
N TRP A 99 -0.14 -10.65 -6.03
CA TRP A 99 1.22 -10.26 -6.39
C TRP A 99 2.24 -11.22 -5.77
N PRO A 100 2.33 -12.45 -6.30
CA PRO A 100 3.30 -13.42 -5.78
C PRO A 100 4.72 -12.87 -5.93
N GLY A 101 5.53 -13.10 -4.91
CA GLY A 101 6.91 -12.59 -4.90
C GLY A 101 7.03 -11.10 -4.53
N LEU A 102 5.93 -10.45 -4.14
CA LEU A 102 5.97 -9.06 -3.69
C LEU A 102 6.90 -8.89 -2.48
N ALA A 103 7.91 -8.05 -2.64
CA ALA A 103 8.83 -7.68 -1.56
C ALA A 103 8.36 -6.35 -0.95
N LEU A 104 7.81 -6.41 0.24
CA LEU A 104 7.36 -5.23 0.97
C LEU A 104 8.45 -4.69 1.88
N SER A 105 8.52 -3.37 2.01
CA SER A 105 9.49 -2.68 2.85
C SER A 105 8.84 -1.45 3.47
N ASP A 106 9.32 -1.07 4.65
CA ASP A 106 8.95 0.19 5.29
C ASP A 106 9.69 1.38 4.68
N ARG A 107 10.63 1.11 3.77
CA ARG A 107 11.36 2.14 3.03
C ARG A 107 10.78 2.24 1.63
N PRO A 108 10.23 3.38 1.24
CA PRO A 108 9.55 3.48 -0.04
C PRO A 108 10.46 3.38 -1.27
N GLY A 109 11.78 3.57 -1.15
CA GLY A 109 12.67 3.52 -2.32
C GLY A 109 12.20 4.49 -3.39
N ASP A 110 11.86 3.95 -4.58
CA ASP A 110 11.33 4.74 -5.69
C ASP A 110 9.81 5.00 -5.61
N TYR A 111 9.18 4.63 -4.51
CA TYR A 111 7.73 4.85 -4.32
C TYR A 111 7.42 6.35 -4.48
N PRO A 112 6.60 6.72 -5.49
CA PRO A 112 6.54 8.12 -5.92
C PRO A 112 5.70 9.04 -5.04
N ILE A 113 4.91 8.52 -4.13
CA ILE A 113 4.02 9.35 -3.29
C ILE A 113 4.02 8.95 -1.83
#